data_76ddeb07a3ee8b6d8f5aaae5e56c450f
#
_entry.id   76ddeb07a3ee8b6d8f5aaae5e56c450f
#
_cell.length_a   1.000
_cell.length_b   1.000
_cell.length_c   1.000
_cell.angle_alpha   90.00
_cell.angle_beta   90.00
_cell.angle_gamma   90.00
#
_symmetry.space_group_name_H-M   'P 1'
#
loop_
_entity.id
_entity.type
_entity.pdbx_description
1 polymer ?
#
loop_
_entity_poly.entity_id
_entity_poly.type
_entity_poly.pdbx_seq_one_letter_code
_entity_poly.pdbx_strand_id
1 'polypeptide(L)'
;MFMSRTAFSRIHLKGLANSSNLFLIRSPCERYPSKCSRVVTRAMSGESERRAAYGLPIDLKGKRAFIAGVADDNGYGWAIAKALAAAGAEILVGTWVPVLNIFETSLRRGKFDESRRLPNGSLMHIAKVYPLDAVYDTPEDVPEDVKTNKRYAGSSNWTVKEAAESVNNDFGSIDILVHSLANGPEVTKPLLETSRRGYLAAISASSYSFVSLLRHFLPIMNPVSLTYIASERTIPGYGGGMSSAKAALESDTRVLAFEAGRKGQIRVNTISAGPLGSRAAKAIGFIEKMIDYSYANAPLQKELLADEVGNAAAFLVSPLASAVTGSVVYVDNGLNTMGLAIDSRSLATQN
;
A
#
# COMPACT_ATOMS: atom_id res chain seq x y z
N MET A 1 -46.22 -11.87 -0.90
CA MET A 1 -47.46 -11.11 -1.01
C MET A 1 -47.13 -9.65 -1.00
N PHE A 2 -47.51 -8.98 -2.03
CA PHE A 2 -47.44 -7.61 -2.51
C PHE A 2 -46.26 -7.24 -3.38
N MET A 3 -46.52 -7.33 -4.68
CA MET A 3 -45.92 -6.60 -5.77
C MET A 3 -46.39 -5.13 -5.72
N SER A 4 -45.50 -4.20 -6.04
CA SER A 4 -45.89 -2.91 -6.58
C SER A 4 -45.00 -2.58 -7.79
N ARG A 5 -45.64 -2.55 -8.96
CA ARG A 5 -45.10 -2.03 -10.23
C ARG A 5 -45.30 -0.51 -10.22
N THR A 6 -44.31 0.25 -10.65
CA THR A 6 -44.52 1.61 -11.15
C THR A 6 -43.53 1.87 -12.31
N ALA A 7 -44.04 1.79 -13.45
CA ALA A 7 -44.24 2.71 -14.58
C ALA A 7 -42.96 3.44 -15.06
N PHE A 8 -42.47 2.95 -16.22
CA PHE A 8 -41.61 3.71 -17.13
C PHE A 8 -42.40 4.81 -17.84
N SER A 9 -41.99 6.06 -17.71
CA SER A 9 -42.43 7.14 -18.58
C SER A 9 -41.42 7.33 -19.70
N ARG A 10 -41.88 7.11 -20.95
CA ARG A 10 -41.16 7.42 -22.17
C ARG A 10 -41.07 8.92 -22.35
N ILE A 11 -39.86 9.45 -22.46
CA ILE A 11 -39.63 10.80 -22.98
C ILE A 11 -39.30 10.69 -24.47
N HIS A 12 -40.17 11.31 -25.29
CA HIS A 12 -40.00 11.46 -26.72
C HIS A 12 -38.89 12.48 -27.02
N LEU A 13 -37.86 12.04 -27.71
CA LEU A 13 -36.92 12.94 -28.41
C LEU A 13 -37.43 13.15 -29.84
N LYS A 14 -37.94 14.36 -30.12
CA LYS A 14 -38.08 14.87 -31.48
C LYS A 14 -36.80 15.57 -31.88
N GLY A 15 -36.33 15.22 -33.06
CA GLY A 15 -35.08 15.65 -33.63
C GLY A 15 -34.94 17.14 -33.95
N LEU A 16 -33.71 17.53 -34.08
CA LEU A 16 -33.28 18.64 -34.96
C LEU A 16 -31.96 18.20 -35.61
N ALA A 17 -32.02 18.13 -36.91
CA ALA A 17 -30.89 17.91 -37.81
C ALA A 17 -30.19 19.24 -38.12
N ASN A 18 -28.93 19.11 -38.57
CA ASN A 18 -28.06 20.04 -39.30
C ASN A 18 -27.32 21.13 -38.51
N SER A 19 -26.01 21.02 -38.43
CA SER A 19 -25.08 21.50 -39.47
C SER A 19 -23.63 21.20 -39.09
N SER A 20 -22.94 20.59 -40.03
CA SER A 20 -21.50 20.44 -40.15
C SER A 20 -20.78 21.79 -40.13
N ASN A 21 -19.79 21.96 -39.27
CA ASN A 21 -18.62 22.81 -39.53
C ASN A 21 -17.41 22.28 -38.76
N LEU A 22 -16.63 21.43 -39.42
CA LEU A 22 -15.25 21.12 -39.06
C LEU A 22 -14.39 22.37 -39.34
N PHE A 23 -13.96 23.05 -38.32
CA PHE A 23 -12.83 23.98 -38.42
C PHE A 23 -11.53 23.22 -38.20
N LEU A 24 -10.88 22.84 -39.30
CA LEU A 24 -9.48 22.48 -39.35
C LEU A 24 -8.63 23.75 -39.18
N ILE A 25 -8.14 24.02 -37.99
CA ILE A 25 -7.09 25.02 -37.81
C ILE A 25 -5.74 24.33 -38.13
N ARG A 26 -5.27 24.58 -39.33
CA ARG A 26 -3.87 24.37 -39.71
C ARG A 26 -3.06 25.53 -39.17
N SER A 27 -2.20 25.31 -38.18
CA SER A 27 -1.14 26.26 -37.86
C SER A 27 0.08 26.00 -38.75
N PRO A 28 0.71 27.05 -39.30
CA PRO A 28 1.91 26.90 -40.09
C PRO A 28 3.10 26.54 -39.21
N CYS A 29 3.84 25.56 -39.65
CA CYS A 29 5.14 25.18 -39.05
C CYS A 29 6.19 26.22 -39.50
N GLU A 30 6.48 27.20 -38.65
CA GLU A 30 7.63 28.08 -38.87
C GLU A 30 8.90 27.37 -38.40
N ARG A 31 9.81 27.16 -39.37
CA ARG A 31 11.16 26.65 -39.14
C ARG A 31 12.00 27.73 -38.50
N TYR A 32 12.40 27.58 -37.25
CA TYR A 32 13.47 28.38 -36.68
C TYR A 32 14.85 27.82 -37.05
N PRO A 33 15.81 28.69 -37.48
CA PRO A 33 17.15 28.26 -37.77
C PRO A 33 17.93 27.99 -36.45
N SER A 34 18.51 26.81 -36.35
CA SER A 34 19.39 26.42 -35.26
C SER A 34 20.69 27.24 -35.34
N LYS A 35 20.87 28.20 -34.44
CA LYS A 35 22.21 28.70 -34.09
C LYS A 35 22.67 28.02 -32.82
N CYS A 36 23.46 26.97 -32.99
CA CYS A 36 24.22 26.32 -31.94
C CYS A 36 25.37 27.24 -31.53
N SER A 37 25.23 28.03 -30.47
CA SER A 37 26.35 28.69 -29.83
C SER A 37 26.95 27.76 -28.77
N ARG A 38 28.13 27.25 -29.03
CA ARG A 38 28.96 26.54 -28.06
C ARG A 38 29.29 27.49 -26.92
N VAL A 39 28.66 27.28 -25.76
CA VAL A 39 29.12 27.87 -24.51
C VAL A 39 30.27 27.02 -23.99
N VAL A 40 31.48 27.54 -24.13
CA VAL A 40 32.66 26.99 -23.47
C VAL A 40 32.63 27.41 -22.02
N THR A 41 32.23 26.52 -21.12
CA THR A 41 32.35 26.74 -19.67
C THR A 41 33.79 26.51 -19.25
N ARG A 42 34.43 27.59 -18.86
CA ARG A 42 35.77 27.62 -18.26
C ARG A 42 35.64 27.04 -16.84
N ALA A 43 36.33 25.95 -16.57
CA ALA A 43 36.45 25.40 -15.23
C ALA A 43 37.17 26.38 -14.31
N MET A 44 36.46 26.92 -13.35
CA MET A 44 37.06 27.58 -12.19
C MET A 44 37.01 26.59 -11.02
N SER A 45 38.21 26.23 -10.56
CA SER A 45 38.44 25.50 -9.32
C SER A 45 38.09 26.40 -8.15
N GLY A 46 37.29 25.90 -7.22
CA GLY A 46 37.15 26.50 -5.90
C GLY A 46 35.72 26.41 -5.37
N GLU A 47 35.60 25.78 -4.23
CA GLU A 47 34.46 25.71 -3.31
C GLU A 47 33.27 24.90 -3.75
N SER A 48 33.10 23.75 -3.13
CA SER A 48 31.89 22.96 -3.17
C SER A 48 30.75 23.68 -2.47
N GLU A 49 30.15 24.68 -3.12
CA GLU A 49 28.82 25.11 -2.76
C GLU A 49 27.90 23.90 -2.87
N ARG A 50 27.38 23.44 -1.75
CA ARG A 50 26.25 22.51 -1.71
C ARG A 50 25.13 23.14 -2.53
N ARG A 51 25.00 22.72 -3.79
CA ARG A 51 23.83 23.06 -4.59
C ARG A 51 22.62 22.62 -3.78
N ALA A 52 21.86 23.59 -3.28
CA ALA A 52 20.54 23.32 -2.74
C ALA A 52 19.79 22.48 -3.76
N ALA A 53 19.34 21.32 -3.36
CA ALA A 53 18.57 20.45 -4.24
C ALA A 53 17.28 21.21 -4.60
N TYR A 54 17.20 21.71 -5.84
CA TYR A 54 15.97 22.31 -6.37
C TYR A 54 14.98 21.17 -6.59
N GLY A 55 14.13 20.92 -5.60
CA GLY A 55 13.06 19.94 -5.64
C GLY A 55 12.12 20.13 -4.46
N LEU A 56 10.90 19.61 -4.56
CA LEU A 56 9.98 19.51 -3.43
C LEU A 56 10.44 18.35 -2.54
N PRO A 57 11.21 18.59 -1.45
CA PRO A 57 11.72 17.50 -0.63
C PRO A 57 10.56 16.90 0.18
N ILE A 58 10.52 15.58 0.27
CA ILE A 58 9.74 14.91 1.29
C ILE A 58 10.57 14.97 2.57
N ASP A 59 10.14 15.76 3.54
CA ASP A 59 10.75 15.88 4.84
C ASP A 59 9.77 15.41 5.91
N LEU A 60 10.16 14.34 6.61
CA LEU A 60 9.40 13.73 7.70
C LEU A 60 10.16 13.81 9.02
N LYS A 61 11.16 14.70 9.14
CA LYS A 61 11.88 14.90 10.40
C LYS A 61 10.92 15.29 11.52
N GLY A 62 11.10 14.66 12.68
CA GLY A 62 10.24 14.84 13.84
C GLY A 62 8.88 14.11 13.72
N LYS A 63 8.63 13.41 12.63
CA LYS A 63 7.46 12.55 12.46
C LYS A 63 7.77 11.13 12.88
N ARG A 64 6.80 10.48 13.50
CA ARG A 64 6.88 9.10 13.95
C ARG A 64 5.90 8.23 13.18
N ALA A 65 6.40 7.14 12.63
CA ALA A 65 5.61 6.19 11.84
C ALA A 65 5.51 4.84 12.54
N PHE A 66 4.31 4.34 12.72
CA PHE A 66 4.05 2.95 13.13
C PHE A 66 3.66 2.12 11.92
N ILE A 67 4.46 1.11 11.59
CA ILE A 67 4.22 0.22 10.45
C ILE A 67 3.75 -1.13 10.99
N ALA A 68 2.46 -1.40 10.88
CA ALA A 68 1.86 -2.68 11.25
C ALA A 68 2.04 -3.70 10.12
N GLY A 69 2.68 -4.83 10.44
CA GLY A 69 2.83 -5.94 9.51
C GLY A 69 4.22 -6.08 8.88
N VAL A 70 5.28 -5.82 9.63
CA VAL A 70 6.65 -6.12 9.22
C VAL A 70 7.12 -7.41 9.89
N ALA A 71 7.41 -8.43 9.10
CA ALA A 71 7.86 -9.74 9.59
C ALA A 71 9.22 -10.16 9.03
N ASP A 72 9.67 -9.49 7.96
CA ASP A 72 10.96 -9.69 7.29
C ASP A 72 11.32 -8.45 6.45
N ASP A 73 12.40 -8.53 5.70
CA ASP A 73 12.96 -7.47 4.87
C ASP A 73 12.54 -7.52 3.38
N ASN A 74 11.57 -8.36 3.02
CA ASN A 74 11.15 -8.58 1.63
C ASN A 74 9.74 -8.09 1.31
N GLY A 75 9.05 -7.47 2.28
CA GLY A 75 7.66 -7.04 2.12
C GLY A 75 7.53 -5.53 1.90
N TYR A 76 6.35 -5.13 1.46
CA TYR A 76 6.02 -3.70 1.30
C TYR A 76 6.13 -2.92 2.61
N GLY A 77 5.75 -3.51 3.76
CA GLY A 77 5.90 -2.85 5.06
C GLY A 77 7.35 -2.43 5.35
N TRP A 78 8.31 -3.30 5.01
CA TRP A 78 9.74 -2.99 5.13
C TRP A 78 10.18 -1.86 4.19
N ALA A 79 9.79 -1.93 2.92
CA ALA A 79 10.13 -0.90 1.93
C ALA A 79 9.55 0.46 2.29
N ILE A 80 8.32 0.49 2.81
CA ILE A 80 7.69 1.71 3.34
C ILE A 80 8.47 2.24 4.53
N ALA A 81 8.79 1.40 5.53
CA ALA A 81 9.61 1.80 6.67
C ALA A 81 10.93 2.45 6.23
N LYS A 82 11.61 1.84 5.25
CA LYS A 82 12.85 2.33 4.66
C LYS A 82 12.68 3.68 3.98
N ALA A 83 11.62 3.86 3.18
CA ALA A 83 11.35 5.12 2.49
C ALA A 83 11.03 6.26 3.48
N LEU A 84 10.23 5.97 4.52
CA LEU A 84 9.90 6.94 5.57
C LEU A 84 11.14 7.31 6.40
N ALA A 85 11.99 6.34 6.73
CA ALA A 85 13.27 6.58 7.41
C ALA A 85 14.22 7.43 6.55
N ALA A 86 14.29 7.17 5.24
CA ALA A 86 15.07 7.97 4.30
C ALA A 86 14.59 9.44 4.25
N ALA A 87 13.28 9.66 4.45
CA ALA A 87 12.68 10.98 4.58
C ALA A 87 12.83 11.60 5.98
N GLY A 88 13.43 10.90 6.94
CA GLY A 88 13.73 11.40 8.28
C GLY A 88 12.75 11.03 9.38
N ALA A 89 11.76 10.16 9.11
CA ALA A 89 10.82 9.70 10.13
C ALA A 89 11.48 8.72 11.12
N GLU A 90 11.04 8.77 12.37
CA GLU A 90 11.31 7.74 13.37
C GLU A 90 10.41 6.53 13.13
N ILE A 91 10.99 5.32 13.09
CA ILE A 91 10.29 4.10 12.68
C ILE A 91 9.99 3.20 13.88
N LEU A 92 8.70 2.90 14.04
CA LEU A 92 8.17 1.87 14.94
C LEU A 92 7.55 0.75 14.10
N VAL A 93 7.70 -0.49 14.54
CA VAL A 93 7.23 -1.66 13.77
C VAL A 93 6.34 -2.54 14.63
N GLY A 94 5.17 -2.91 14.09
CA GLY A 94 4.30 -3.96 14.62
C GLY A 94 4.57 -5.29 13.91
N THR A 95 4.98 -6.30 14.66
CA THR A 95 5.35 -7.62 14.13
C THR A 95 4.44 -8.70 14.72
N TRP A 96 3.96 -9.59 13.84
CA TRP A 96 3.13 -10.73 14.26
C TRP A 96 3.85 -11.60 15.29
N VAL A 97 3.19 -11.85 16.42
CA VAL A 97 3.76 -12.53 17.58
C VAL A 97 4.53 -13.81 17.24
N PRO A 98 4.01 -14.75 16.45
CA PRO A 98 4.71 -15.99 16.13
C PRO A 98 6.04 -15.85 15.38
N VAL A 99 6.35 -14.69 14.83
CA VAL A 99 7.61 -14.42 14.11
C VAL A 99 8.47 -13.35 14.78
N LEU A 100 7.99 -12.73 15.86
CA LEU A 100 8.63 -11.64 16.57
C LEU A 100 10.09 -11.97 16.94
N ASN A 101 10.32 -13.06 17.65
CA ASN A 101 11.66 -13.47 18.09
C ASN A 101 12.63 -13.70 16.91
N ILE A 102 12.11 -14.24 15.80
CA ILE A 102 12.93 -14.49 14.60
C ILE A 102 13.29 -13.15 13.96
N PHE A 103 12.34 -12.23 13.86
CA PHE A 103 12.54 -10.88 13.31
C PHE A 103 13.57 -10.10 14.12
N GLU A 104 13.38 -9.97 15.44
CA GLU A 104 14.29 -9.26 16.32
C GLU A 104 15.71 -9.87 16.33
N THR A 105 15.79 -11.20 16.36
CA THR A 105 17.08 -11.90 16.31
C THR A 105 17.80 -11.63 14.98
N SER A 106 17.07 -11.64 13.87
CA SER A 106 17.62 -11.34 12.54
C SER A 106 18.10 -9.89 12.46
N LEU A 107 17.34 -8.95 13.01
CA LEU A 107 17.69 -7.53 13.07
C LEU A 107 18.97 -7.32 13.89
N ARG A 108 19.04 -7.91 15.11
CA ARG A 108 20.22 -7.80 15.99
C ARG A 108 21.48 -8.44 15.40
N ARG A 109 21.33 -9.52 14.63
CA ARG A 109 22.46 -10.22 13.97
C ARG A 109 22.89 -9.58 12.66
N GLY A 110 22.30 -8.45 12.28
CA GLY A 110 22.64 -7.74 11.04
C GLY A 110 22.20 -8.45 9.75
N LYS A 111 21.29 -9.44 9.82
CA LYS A 111 20.82 -10.14 8.62
C LYS A 111 20.10 -9.23 7.64
N PHE A 112 19.59 -8.10 8.12
CA PHE A 112 18.87 -7.10 7.33
C PHE A 112 19.71 -5.87 7.00
N ASP A 113 21.02 -5.85 7.30
CA ASP A 113 21.86 -4.65 7.16
C ASP A 113 21.95 -4.18 5.71
N GLU A 114 22.03 -5.10 4.77
CA GLU A 114 22.06 -4.73 3.35
C GLU A 114 20.72 -4.14 2.89
N SER A 115 19.60 -4.80 3.24
CA SER A 115 18.25 -4.36 2.83
C SER A 115 17.81 -3.07 3.52
N ARG A 116 18.32 -2.77 4.74
CA ARG A 116 18.01 -1.53 5.47
C ARG A 116 18.94 -0.35 5.16
N ARG A 117 19.86 -0.50 4.21
CA ARG A 117 20.73 0.61 3.78
C ARG A 117 19.92 1.71 3.10
N LEU A 118 20.05 2.93 3.62
CA LEU A 118 19.39 4.12 3.08
C LEU A 118 20.22 4.75 1.95
N PRO A 119 19.61 5.60 1.10
CA PRO A 119 20.32 6.25 -0.01
C PRO A 119 21.54 7.09 0.41
N ASN A 120 21.55 7.60 1.64
CA ASN A 120 22.68 8.35 2.20
C ASN A 120 23.80 7.46 2.77
N GLY A 121 23.68 6.12 2.62
CA GLY A 121 24.64 5.14 3.10
C GLY A 121 24.47 4.72 4.57
N SER A 122 23.65 5.40 5.36
CA SER A 122 23.34 4.98 6.73
C SER A 122 22.38 3.77 6.74
N LEU A 123 22.25 3.14 7.88
CA LEU A 123 21.27 2.05 8.08
C LEU A 123 19.98 2.62 8.66
N MET A 124 18.84 2.17 8.15
CA MET A 124 17.54 2.46 8.77
C MET A 124 17.56 1.99 10.23
N HIS A 125 17.21 2.87 11.13
CA HIS A 125 17.04 2.57 12.56
C HIS A 125 15.55 2.30 12.84
N ILE A 126 15.26 1.18 13.50
CA ILE A 126 13.95 0.87 14.05
C ILE A 126 14.01 1.17 15.53
N ALA A 127 13.28 2.21 15.97
CA ALA A 127 13.32 2.67 17.35
C ALA A 127 12.74 1.65 18.32
N LYS A 128 11.65 0.97 17.92
CA LYS A 128 11.07 -0.12 18.72
C LYS A 128 10.26 -1.08 17.84
N VAL A 129 10.29 -2.35 18.22
CA VAL A 129 9.46 -3.42 17.67
C VAL A 129 8.39 -3.78 18.71
N TYR A 130 7.13 -3.83 18.28
CA TYR A 130 6.00 -4.22 19.12
C TYR A 130 5.42 -5.55 18.67
N PRO A 131 5.08 -6.46 19.59
CA PRO A 131 4.24 -7.59 19.26
C PRO A 131 2.87 -7.10 18.81
N LEU A 132 2.33 -7.66 17.73
CA LEU A 132 1.01 -7.28 17.22
C LEU A 132 0.34 -8.47 16.55
N ASP A 133 -0.86 -8.82 17.00
CA ASP A 133 -1.78 -9.63 16.23
C ASP A 133 -3.08 -8.86 15.99
N ALA A 134 -3.19 -8.24 14.82
CA ALA A 134 -4.28 -7.34 14.48
C ALA A 134 -5.63 -8.05 14.19
N VAL A 135 -5.72 -9.34 14.43
CA VAL A 135 -6.97 -10.11 14.40
C VAL A 135 -7.76 -9.91 15.70
N TYR A 136 -7.11 -9.46 16.77
CA TYR A 136 -7.72 -9.27 18.09
C TYR A 136 -7.64 -7.81 18.52
N ASP A 137 -8.78 -7.20 18.75
CA ASP A 137 -8.86 -5.80 19.16
C ASP A 137 -8.39 -5.60 20.59
N THR A 138 -8.85 -6.47 21.50
CA THR A 138 -8.60 -6.40 22.95
C THR A 138 -8.24 -7.78 23.51
N PRO A 139 -7.67 -7.89 24.73
CA PRO A 139 -7.38 -9.18 25.35
C PRO A 139 -8.60 -10.08 25.55
N GLU A 140 -9.77 -9.48 25.70
CA GLU A 140 -11.05 -10.17 25.86
C GLU A 140 -11.47 -10.91 24.58
N ASP A 141 -11.05 -10.42 23.40
CA ASP A 141 -11.36 -11.02 22.11
C ASP A 141 -10.50 -12.24 21.80
N VAL A 142 -9.48 -12.50 22.59
CA VAL A 142 -8.52 -13.59 22.36
C VAL A 142 -9.09 -14.93 22.85
N PRO A 143 -9.27 -15.91 21.95
CA PRO A 143 -9.71 -17.25 22.34
C PRO A 143 -8.69 -17.96 23.24
N GLU A 144 -9.18 -18.86 24.10
CA GLU A 144 -8.32 -19.56 25.08
C GLU A 144 -7.26 -20.45 24.44
N ASP A 145 -7.56 -21.05 23.30
CA ASP A 145 -6.62 -21.85 22.52
C ASP A 145 -5.45 -21.01 21.94
N VAL A 146 -5.67 -19.74 21.72
CA VAL A 146 -4.61 -18.79 21.32
C VAL A 146 -3.79 -18.35 22.53
N LYS A 147 -4.43 -18.00 23.65
CA LYS A 147 -3.74 -17.62 24.90
C LYS A 147 -2.78 -18.71 25.39
N THR A 148 -3.19 -19.97 25.24
CA THR A 148 -2.39 -21.14 25.67
C THR A 148 -1.42 -21.64 24.58
N ASN A 149 -1.42 -21.03 23.41
CA ASN A 149 -0.56 -21.46 22.30
C ASN A 149 0.90 -21.11 22.56
N LYS A 150 1.78 -22.10 22.43
CA LYS A 150 3.23 -21.95 22.63
C LYS A 150 3.88 -20.86 21.77
N ARG A 151 3.28 -20.52 20.63
CA ARG A 151 3.80 -19.45 19.74
C ARG A 151 3.57 -18.05 20.30
N TYR A 152 2.66 -17.89 21.26
CA TYR A 152 2.38 -16.64 21.96
C TYR A 152 2.99 -16.62 23.38
N ALA A 153 3.51 -17.76 23.85
CA ALA A 153 4.10 -17.88 25.17
C ALA A 153 5.25 -16.87 25.36
N GLY A 154 5.23 -16.14 26.46
CA GLY A 154 6.24 -15.13 26.79
C GLY A 154 6.07 -13.78 26.08
N SER A 155 5.04 -13.61 25.25
CA SER A 155 4.64 -12.32 24.67
C SER A 155 3.45 -11.74 25.43
N SER A 156 3.44 -10.43 25.63
CA SER A 156 2.34 -9.67 26.27
C SER A 156 2.07 -8.41 25.46
N ASN A 157 0.91 -7.78 25.68
CA ASN A 157 0.54 -6.51 25.09
C ASN A 157 0.53 -6.53 23.55
N TRP A 158 -0.04 -7.56 22.95
CA TRP A 158 0.02 -7.81 21.51
C TRP A 158 -1.32 -7.65 20.77
N THR A 159 -2.42 -7.41 21.46
CA THR A 159 -3.68 -7.01 20.82
C THR A 159 -3.57 -5.57 20.28
N VAL A 160 -4.47 -5.18 19.40
CA VAL A 160 -4.40 -3.84 18.78
C VAL A 160 -4.43 -2.73 19.83
N LYS A 161 -5.33 -2.85 20.80
CA LYS A 161 -5.46 -1.89 21.90
C LYS A 161 -4.19 -1.84 22.75
N GLU A 162 -3.69 -2.98 23.20
CA GLU A 162 -2.47 -3.05 24.02
C GLU A 162 -1.24 -2.52 23.30
N ALA A 163 -1.11 -2.80 21.99
CA ALA A 163 -0.03 -2.28 21.17
C ALA A 163 -0.13 -0.73 21.07
N ALA A 164 -1.32 -0.18 20.86
CA ALA A 164 -1.54 1.26 20.81
C ALA A 164 -1.23 1.93 22.16
N GLU A 165 -1.68 1.34 23.29
CA GLU A 165 -1.37 1.80 24.64
C GLU A 165 0.14 1.74 24.93
N SER A 166 0.82 0.68 24.50
CA SER A 166 2.28 0.55 24.64
C SER A 166 3.03 1.61 23.85
N VAL A 167 2.61 1.91 22.61
CA VAL A 167 3.18 2.99 21.80
C VAL A 167 2.93 4.35 22.44
N ASN A 168 1.72 4.60 22.96
CA ASN A 168 1.40 5.83 23.66
C ASN A 168 2.26 6.03 24.92
N ASN A 169 2.44 4.99 25.70
CA ASN A 169 3.25 5.03 26.92
C ASN A 169 4.73 5.29 26.63
N ASP A 170 5.27 4.71 25.56
CA ASP A 170 6.68 4.85 25.22
C ASP A 170 7.00 6.18 24.52
N PHE A 171 6.10 6.66 23.67
CA PHE A 171 6.36 7.76 22.73
C PHE A 171 5.32 8.88 22.77
N GLY A 172 4.20 8.71 23.46
CA GLY A 172 3.11 9.66 23.60
C GLY A 172 2.22 9.79 22.37
N SER A 173 2.79 9.78 21.16
CA SER A 173 2.01 9.92 19.93
C SER A 173 2.75 9.37 18.72
N ILE A 174 2.00 9.13 17.66
CA ILE A 174 2.53 8.86 16.31
C ILE A 174 1.86 9.79 15.30
N ASP A 175 2.52 10.09 14.20
CA ASP A 175 1.98 10.92 13.12
C ASP A 175 1.46 10.08 11.95
N ILE A 176 2.02 8.91 11.75
CA ILE A 176 1.81 8.07 10.57
C ILE A 176 1.51 6.64 11.03
N LEU A 177 0.39 6.10 10.54
CA LEU A 177 0.05 4.68 10.67
C LEU A 177 0.07 4.03 9.29
N VAL A 178 0.80 2.94 9.15
CA VAL A 178 0.81 2.12 7.94
C VAL A 178 0.23 0.74 8.26
N HIS A 179 -0.82 0.37 7.56
CA HIS A 179 -1.38 -0.97 7.60
C HIS A 179 -0.81 -1.79 6.44
N SER A 180 0.08 -2.72 6.73
CA SER A 180 0.69 -3.66 5.77
C SER A 180 0.43 -5.10 6.18
N LEU A 181 -0.84 -5.40 6.46
CA LEU A 181 -1.31 -6.69 6.95
C LEU A 181 -2.23 -7.35 5.92
N ALA A 182 -2.06 -8.64 5.73
CA ALA A 182 -2.99 -9.48 5.00
C ALA A 182 -2.83 -10.93 5.44
N ASN A 183 -3.93 -11.64 5.57
CA ASN A 183 -3.96 -13.06 5.79
C ASN A 183 -5.24 -13.66 5.18
N GLY A 184 -5.09 -14.75 4.44
CA GLY A 184 -6.20 -15.52 3.90
C GLY A 184 -5.88 -17.00 4.04
N PRO A 185 -6.32 -17.67 5.12
CA PRO A 185 -5.93 -19.06 5.39
C PRO A 185 -6.34 -20.04 4.30
N GLU A 186 -7.31 -19.67 3.47
CA GLU A 186 -7.81 -20.49 2.36
C GLU A 186 -7.61 -19.80 0.99
N VAL A 187 -6.60 -18.94 0.86
CA VAL A 187 -6.35 -18.13 -0.35
C VAL A 187 -6.19 -18.97 -1.64
N THR A 188 -5.75 -20.20 -1.54
CA THR A 188 -5.59 -21.12 -2.68
C THR A 188 -6.87 -21.86 -3.07
N LYS A 189 -7.93 -21.79 -2.25
CA LYS A 189 -9.22 -22.41 -2.56
C LYS A 189 -10.04 -21.50 -3.47
N PRO A 190 -10.75 -22.06 -4.47
CA PRO A 190 -11.78 -21.33 -5.18
C PRO A 190 -12.80 -20.71 -4.21
N LEU A 191 -13.38 -19.58 -4.57
CA LEU A 191 -14.32 -18.88 -3.69
C LEU A 191 -15.54 -19.76 -3.32
N LEU A 192 -16.03 -20.56 -4.25
CA LEU A 192 -17.16 -21.49 -4.02
C LEU A 192 -16.82 -22.62 -3.04
N GLU A 193 -15.53 -22.91 -2.84
CA GLU A 193 -15.05 -23.95 -1.90
C GLU A 193 -14.53 -23.36 -0.59
N THR A 194 -14.52 -22.02 -0.49
CA THR A 194 -14.06 -21.32 0.71
C THR A 194 -15.07 -21.49 1.84
N SER A 195 -14.58 -21.92 3.00
CA SER A 195 -15.42 -22.03 4.17
C SER A 195 -15.81 -20.63 4.70
N ARG A 196 -16.97 -20.54 5.40
CA ARG A 196 -17.37 -19.31 6.09
C ARG A 196 -16.26 -18.84 7.04
N ARG A 197 -15.63 -19.75 7.77
CA ARG A 197 -14.53 -19.43 8.71
C ARG A 197 -13.33 -18.84 7.96
N GLY A 198 -12.91 -19.45 6.86
CA GLY A 198 -11.79 -18.94 6.06
C GLY A 198 -12.08 -17.59 5.43
N TYR A 199 -13.30 -17.41 4.92
CA TYR A 199 -13.76 -16.14 4.36
C TYR A 199 -13.74 -15.01 5.40
N LEU A 200 -14.36 -15.24 6.58
CA LEU A 200 -14.39 -14.25 7.65
C LEU A 200 -12.99 -13.97 8.22
N ALA A 201 -12.11 -14.97 8.28
CA ALA A 201 -10.73 -14.77 8.70
C ALA A 201 -9.96 -13.85 7.70
N ALA A 202 -10.20 -14.01 6.40
CA ALA A 202 -9.61 -13.13 5.40
C ALA A 202 -10.10 -11.66 5.55
N ILE A 203 -11.40 -11.46 5.73
CA ILE A 203 -11.98 -10.12 5.98
C ILE A 203 -11.43 -9.52 7.27
N SER A 204 -11.41 -10.28 8.37
CA SER A 204 -10.91 -9.82 9.67
C SER A 204 -9.46 -9.36 9.59
N ALA A 205 -8.56 -10.21 9.08
CA ALA A 205 -7.13 -9.94 9.06
C ALA A 205 -6.69 -8.94 8.00
N SER A 206 -7.43 -8.80 6.88
CA SER A 206 -6.99 -8.04 5.71
C SER A 206 -7.79 -6.77 5.44
N SER A 207 -8.92 -6.54 6.13
CA SER A 207 -9.73 -5.33 6.03
C SER A 207 -10.04 -4.76 7.40
N TYR A 208 -10.77 -5.49 8.25
CA TYR A 208 -11.22 -4.96 9.54
C TYR A 208 -10.05 -4.56 10.44
N SER A 209 -8.93 -5.26 10.37
CA SER A 209 -7.70 -4.89 11.09
C SER A 209 -7.24 -3.46 10.84
N PHE A 210 -7.53 -2.88 9.66
CA PHE A 210 -7.26 -1.47 9.39
C PHE A 210 -8.21 -0.55 10.17
N VAL A 211 -9.48 -0.90 10.22
CA VAL A 211 -10.49 -0.17 11.03
C VAL A 211 -10.11 -0.21 12.50
N SER A 212 -9.74 -1.38 13.02
CA SER A 212 -9.30 -1.58 14.38
C SER A 212 -8.06 -0.77 14.74
N LEU A 213 -7.01 -0.85 13.91
CA LEU A 213 -5.79 -0.07 14.10
C LEU A 213 -6.11 1.44 14.12
N LEU A 214 -6.85 1.93 13.13
CA LEU A 214 -7.21 3.34 13.08
C LEU A 214 -8.01 3.76 14.33
N ARG A 215 -8.98 2.95 14.76
CA ARG A 215 -9.80 3.22 15.94
C ARG A 215 -8.96 3.43 17.21
N HIS A 216 -7.93 2.59 17.41
CA HIS A 216 -7.12 2.63 18.63
C HIS A 216 -5.98 3.64 18.58
N PHE A 217 -5.52 3.98 17.39
CA PHE A 217 -4.48 4.98 17.20
C PHE A 217 -5.03 6.38 16.83
N LEU A 218 -6.30 6.55 16.53
CA LEU A 218 -6.93 7.86 16.35
C LEU A 218 -6.86 8.58 17.72
N PRO A 219 -6.44 9.80 17.93
CA PRO A 219 -6.47 10.99 17.08
C PRO A 219 -5.11 11.54 16.66
N ILE A 220 -4.07 10.77 16.64
CA ILE A 220 -2.69 11.26 16.59
C ILE A 220 -1.97 10.94 15.27
N MET A 221 -2.70 10.64 14.16
CA MET A 221 -2.04 10.09 12.98
C MET A 221 -2.66 10.42 11.63
N ASN A 222 -1.82 10.26 10.56
CA ASN A 222 -2.22 10.21 9.15
C ASN A 222 -2.03 8.79 8.62
N PRO A 223 -3.04 7.93 8.61
CA PRO A 223 -2.88 6.53 8.21
C PRO A 223 -2.78 6.35 6.70
N VAL A 224 -1.98 5.33 6.30
CA VAL A 224 -1.90 4.80 4.95
C VAL A 224 -2.12 3.29 5.00
N SER A 225 -2.94 2.76 4.10
CA SER A 225 -3.19 1.32 3.97
C SER A 225 -2.74 0.79 2.60
N LEU A 226 -2.50 -0.52 2.52
CA LEU A 226 -2.14 -1.22 1.29
C LEU A 226 -3.26 -2.14 0.84
N THR A 227 -3.56 -2.12 -0.48
CA THR A 227 -4.47 -3.07 -1.14
C THR A 227 -3.83 -3.64 -2.41
N TYR A 228 -4.58 -4.45 -3.14
CA TYR A 228 -4.15 -5.05 -4.40
C TYR A 228 -5.31 -5.09 -5.41
N ILE A 229 -5.00 -5.02 -6.71
CA ILE A 229 -5.98 -4.91 -7.81
C ILE A 229 -7.05 -6.02 -7.85
N ALA A 230 -6.86 -7.13 -7.15
CA ALA A 230 -7.87 -8.17 -7.01
C ALA A 230 -9.19 -7.70 -6.36
N SER A 231 -9.22 -6.50 -5.81
CA SER A 231 -10.44 -5.82 -5.34
C SER A 231 -11.40 -5.46 -6.47
N GLU A 232 -10.86 -5.14 -7.64
CA GLU A 232 -11.65 -4.65 -8.79
C GLU A 232 -11.77 -5.67 -9.93
N ARG A 233 -10.83 -6.60 -10.02
CA ARG A 233 -10.73 -7.56 -11.12
C ARG A 233 -10.58 -8.98 -10.62
N THR A 234 -11.12 -9.92 -11.39
CA THR A 234 -10.93 -11.34 -11.10
C THR A 234 -9.50 -11.76 -11.40
N ILE A 235 -8.82 -12.28 -10.39
CA ILE A 235 -7.52 -12.93 -10.53
C ILE A 235 -7.74 -14.43 -10.31
N PRO A 236 -7.69 -15.26 -11.37
CA PRO A 236 -7.88 -16.70 -11.24
C PRO A 236 -6.88 -17.30 -10.24
N GLY A 237 -7.38 -18.11 -9.31
CA GLY A 237 -6.55 -18.71 -8.24
C GLY A 237 -6.39 -17.85 -6.99
N TYR A 238 -6.74 -16.57 -7.00
CA TYR A 238 -6.73 -15.70 -5.83
C TYR A 238 -8.09 -15.76 -5.11
N GLY A 239 -8.28 -16.77 -4.29
CA GLY A 239 -9.55 -17.13 -3.66
C GLY A 239 -9.58 -16.87 -2.14
N GLY A 240 -10.26 -17.74 -1.41
CA GLY A 240 -10.32 -17.68 0.05
C GLY A 240 -10.96 -16.42 0.64
N GLY A 241 -11.72 -15.64 -0.16
CA GLY A 241 -12.29 -14.37 0.29
C GLY A 241 -11.32 -13.19 0.23
N MET A 242 -10.10 -13.35 -0.29
CA MET A 242 -9.10 -12.27 -0.33
C MET A 242 -9.51 -11.11 -1.23
N SER A 243 -10.11 -11.38 -2.41
CA SER A 243 -10.63 -10.31 -3.29
C SER A 243 -11.70 -9.50 -2.58
N SER A 244 -12.62 -10.16 -1.87
CA SER A 244 -13.67 -9.50 -1.09
C SER A 244 -13.07 -8.66 0.05
N ALA A 245 -12.04 -9.17 0.74
CA ALA A 245 -11.35 -8.44 1.78
C ALA A 245 -10.66 -7.17 1.23
N LYS A 246 -10.04 -7.25 0.05
CA LYS A 246 -9.42 -6.10 -0.58
C LYS A 246 -10.45 -5.07 -1.07
N ALA A 247 -11.59 -5.51 -1.61
CA ALA A 247 -12.69 -4.62 -1.96
C ALA A 247 -13.29 -3.92 -0.72
N ALA A 248 -13.45 -4.65 0.38
CA ALA A 248 -13.88 -4.08 1.65
C ALA A 248 -12.90 -3.02 2.14
N LEU A 249 -11.58 -3.30 2.12
CA LEU A 249 -10.54 -2.36 2.53
C LEU A 249 -10.59 -1.05 1.72
N GLU A 250 -10.81 -1.11 0.42
CA GLU A 250 -10.94 0.09 -0.43
C GLU A 250 -12.23 0.87 -0.15
N SER A 251 -13.33 0.16 0.12
CA SER A 251 -14.58 0.79 0.55
C SER A 251 -14.41 1.48 1.91
N ASP A 252 -13.83 0.79 2.88
CA ASP A 252 -13.57 1.29 4.23
C ASP A 252 -12.63 2.50 4.18
N THR A 253 -11.65 2.53 3.29
CA THR A 253 -10.76 3.68 3.08
C THR A 253 -11.54 4.96 2.83
N ARG A 254 -12.59 4.92 2.01
CA ARG A 254 -13.42 6.10 1.68
C ARG A 254 -14.23 6.56 2.89
N VAL A 255 -14.83 5.60 3.62
CA VAL A 255 -15.62 5.90 4.84
C VAL A 255 -14.71 6.45 5.93
N LEU A 256 -13.58 5.80 6.20
CA LEU A 256 -12.62 6.23 7.21
C LEU A 256 -11.98 7.59 6.86
N ALA A 257 -11.76 7.89 5.58
CA ALA A 257 -11.31 9.20 5.14
C ALA A 257 -12.29 10.31 5.51
N PHE A 258 -13.60 10.05 5.38
CA PHE A 258 -14.62 10.99 5.82
C PHE A 258 -14.65 11.11 7.35
N GLU A 259 -14.69 10.00 8.08
CA GLU A 259 -14.82 9.99 9.53
C GLU A 259 -13.58 10.59 10.22
N ALA A 260 -12.39 10.13 9.86
CA ALA A 260 -11.13 10.59 10.44
C ALA A 260 -10.81 12.03 10.01
N GLY A 261 -11.16 12.38 8.77
CA GLY A 261 -11.01 13.75 8.26
C GLY A 261 -11.85 14.75 9.05
N ARG A 262 -13.10 14.40 9.40
CA ARG A 262 -13.99 15.25 10.20
C ARG A 262 -13.58 15.32 11.66
N LYS A 263 -13.02 14.26 12.23
CA LYS A 263 -12.59 14.22 13.63
C LYS A 263 -11.27 14.96 13.89
N GLY A 264 -10.29 14.85 12.98
CA GLY A 264 -8.94 15.32 13.26
C GLY A 264 -8.16 15.78 12.03
N GLN A 265 -8.81 16.04 10.88
CA GLN A 265 -8.15 16.33 9.60
C GLN A 265 -7.16 15.25 9.17
N ILE A 266 -7.42 14.01 9.60
CA ILE A 266 -6.56 12.86 9.30
C ILE A 266 -6.89 12.35 7.91
N ARG A 267 -5.86 12.16 7.09
CA ARG A 267 -5.97 11.64 5.74
C ARG A 267 -5.87 10.11 5.76
N VAL A 268 -6.72 9.46 5.01
CA VAL A 268 -6.75 8.01 4.88
C VAL A 268 -6.70 7.64 3.41
N ASN A 269 -5.68 6.93 2.97
CA ASN A 269 -5.50 6.51 1.59
C ASN A 269 -5.05 5.05 1.55
N THR A 270 -5.24 4.43 0.40
CA THR A 270 -4.85 3.05 0.13
C THR A 270 -3.93 3.01 -1.09
N ILE A 271 -2.90 2.19 -1.04
CA ILE A 271 -2.04 1.90 -2.18
C ILE A 271 -2.44 0.53 -2.74
N SER A 272 -2.84 0.49 -4.01
CA SER A 272 -3.03 -0.73 -4.77
C SER A 272 -1.72 -1.06 -5.47
N ALA A 273 -0.92 -1.91 -4.83
CA ALA A 273 0.39 -2.31 -5.34
C ALA A 273 0.29 -3.54 -6.25
N GLY A 274 1.16 -3.63 -7.26
CA GLY A 274 1.32 -4.81 -8.10
C GLY A 274 1.85 -6.03 -7.34
N PRO A 275 2.01 -7.19 -7.99
CA PRO A 275 2.52 -8.39 -7.33
C PRO A 275 4.00 -8.25 -6.94
N LEU A 276 4.34 -8.72 -5.74
CA LEU A 276 5.71 -8.75 -5.20
C LEU A 276 6.02 -10.14 -4.64
N GLY A 277 7.20 -10.67 -4.93
CA GLY A 277 7.69 -11.96 -4.45
C GLY A 277 8.08 -12.00 -2.96
N SER A 278 7.26 -11.41 -2.09
CA SER A 278 7.48 -11.42 -0.64
C SER A 278 7.28 -12.82 -0.05
N ARG A 279 7.79 -13.05 1.17
CA ARG A 279 7.58 -14.31 1.88
C ARG A 279 6.08 -14.62 2.07
N ALA A 280 5.29 -13.63 2.44
CA ALA A 280 3.84 -13.79 2.57
C ALA A 280 3.16 -14.13 1.24
N ALA A 281 3.59 -13.50 0.15
CA ALA A 281 3.04 -13.74 -1.18
C ALA A 281 3.40 -15.14 -1.73
N LYS A 282 4.54 -15.71 -1.34
CA LYS A 282 4.92 -17.08 -1.74
C LYS A 282 3.93 -18.14 -1.21
N ALA A 283 3.24 -17.85 -0.10
CA ALA A 283 2.17 -18.72 0.40
C ALA A 283 0.95 -18.81 -0.54
N ILE A 284 0.81 -17.88 -1.50
CA ILE A 284 -0.25 -17.89 -2.52
C ILE A 284 -0.01 -19.01 -3.55
N GLY A 285 1.23 -19.47 -3.72
CA GLY A 285 1.61 -20.61 -4.57
C GLY A 285 1.76 -20.31 -6.07
N PHE A 286 1.29 -19.14 -6.55
CA PHE A 286 1.40 -18.73 -7.97
C PHE A 286 1.85 -17.28 -8.15
N ILE A 287 2.44 -16.68 -7.12
CA ILE A 287 2.87 -15.26 -7.14
C ILE A 287 3.84 -14.96 -8.29
N GLU A 288 4.73 -15.90 -8.63
CA GLU A 288 5.69 -15.74 -9.71
C GLU A 288 4.99 -15.57 -11.06
N LYS A 289 3.94 -16.38 -11.32
CA LYS A 289 3.12 -16.21 -12.52
C LYS A 289 2.41 -14.85 -12.59
N MET A 290 2.01 -14.30 -11.43
CA MET A 290 1.42 -12.96 -11.37
C MET A 290 2.46 -11.88 -11.69
N ILE A 291 3.70 -12.05 -11.23
CA ILE A 291 4.82 -11.14 -11.52
C ILE A 291 5.14 -11.19 -13.02
N ASP A 292 5.29 -12.40 -13.59
CA ASP A 292 5.55 -12.59 -15.01
C ASP A 292 4.45 -11.98 -15.89
N TYR A 293 3.19 -12.20 -15.50
CA TYR A 293 2.05 -11.60 -16.19
C TYR A 293 2.07 -10.07 -16.11
N SER A 294 2.35 -9.51 -14.95
CA SER A 294 2.47 -8.06 -14.76
C SER A 294 3.59 -7.49 -15.63
N TYR A 295 4.77 -8.12 -15.59
CA TYR A 295 5.91 -7.72 -16.42
C TYR A 295 5.59 -7.73 -17.91
N ALA A 296 4.88 -8.76 -18.39
CA ALA A 296 4.57 -8.92 -19.81
C ALA A 296 3.49 -7.96 -20.31
N ASN A 297 2.54 -7.57 -19.45
CA ASN A 297 1.30 -6.91 -19.88
C ASN A 297 1.11 -5.47 -19.33
N ALA A 298 1.89 -5.05 -18.34
CA ALA A 298 1.81 -3.68 -17.85
C ALA A 298 2.39 -2.68 -18.88
N PRO A 299 1.88 -1.44 -18.96
CA PRO A 299 2.46 -0.38 -19.79
C PRO A 299 3.95 -0.17 -19.57
N LEU A 300 4.40 -0.18 -18.31
CA LEU A 300 5.82 -0.20 -17.98
C LEU A 300 6.26 -1.66 -17.81
N GLN A 301 6.84 -2.22 -18.86
CA GLN A 301 7.31 -3.61 -18.91
C GLN A 301 8.60 -3.80 -18.10
N LYS A 302 8.50 -3.63 -16.80
CA LYS A 302 9.60 -3.81 -15.86
C LYS A 302 9.12 -4.50 -14.58
N GLU A 303 10.03 -5.04 -13.81
CA GLU A 303 9.72 -5.54 -12.48
C GLU A 303 9.33 -4.37 -11.56
N LEU A 304 8.28 -4.56 -10.75
CA LEU A 304 7.90 -3.62 -9.72
C LEU A 304 8.80 -3.82 -8.50
N LEU A 305 9.52 -2.78 -8.11
CA LEU A 305 10.35 -2.80 -6.91
C LEU A 305 9.53 -2.40 -5.69
N ALA A 306 9.77 -3.04 -4.55
CA ALA A 306 9.12 -2.69 -3.30
C ALA A 306 9.38 -1.23 -2.89
N ASP A 307 10.56 -0.69 -3.20
CA ASP A 307 10.94 0.70 -2.94
C ASP A 307 10.06 1.71 -3.71
N GLU A 308 9.48 1.35 -4.86
CA GLU A 308 8.55 2.22 -5.60
C GLU A 308 7.23 2.40 -4.85
N VAL A 309 6.76 1.34 -4.19
CA VAL A 309 5.61 1.42 -3.28
C VAL A 309 5.97 2.20 -2.02
N GLY A 310 7.18 2.02 -1.50
CA GLY A 310 7.71 2.82 -0.39
C GLY A 310 7.72 4.32 -0.71
N ASN A 311 8.17 4.70 -1.90
CA ASN A 311 8.21 6.10 -2.36
C ASN A 311 6.79 6.70 -2.49
N ALA A 312 5.84 5.93 -3.03
CA ALA A 312 4.44 6.36 -3.10
C ALA A 312 3.83 6.56 -1.70
N ALA A 313 4.14 5.67 -0.76
CA ALA A 313 3.73 5.82 0.63
C ALA A 313 4.34 7.08 1.26
N ALA A 314 5.63 7.33 1.06
CA ALA A 314 6.30 8.54 1.56
C ALA A 314 5.65 9.83 1.01
N PHE A 315 5.28 9.86 -0.27
CA PHE A 315 4.50 10.95 -0.86
C PHE A 315 3.14 11.12 -0.16
N LEU A 316 2.37 10.02 -0.04
CA LEU A 316 1.02 10.08 0.51
C LEU A 316 0.97 10.54 1.97
N VAL A 317 1.97 10.21 2.79
CA VAL A 317 2.02 10.65 4.19
C VAL A 317 2.65 12.03 4.35
N SER A 318 3.30 12.56 3.33
CA SER A 318 3.97 13.86 3.37
C SER A 318 2.99 15.03 3.23
N PRO A 319 3.41 16.27 3.57
CA PRO A 319 2.63 17.48 3.30
C PRO A 319 2.33 17.71 1.82
N LEU A 320 3.10 17.11 0.90
CA LEU A 320 2.87 17.23 -0.55
C LEU A 320 1.53 16.64 -0.98
N ALA A 321 1.00 15.68 -0.21
CA ALA A 321 -0.29 15.05 -0.43
C ALA A 321 -1.39 15.61 0.49
N SER A 322 -1.27 16.85 0.99
CA SER A 322 -2.16 17.43 2.00
C SER A 322 -3.65 17.44 1.63
N ALA A 323 -3.98 17.45 0.35
CA ALA A 323 -5.35 17.41 -0.16
C ALA A 323 -5.76 16.02 -0.71
N VAL A 324 -4.93 14.97 -0.51
CA VAL A 324 -5.20 13.61 -0.99
C VAL A 324 -5.71 12.77 0.16
N THR A 325 -6.99 12.39 0.12
CA THR A 325 -7.63 11.49 1.09
C THR A 325 -8.76 10.69 0.43
N GLY A 326 -9.06 9.51 0.93
CA GLY A 326 -10.07 8.60 0.39
C GLY A 326 -9.69 7.97 -0.96
N SER A 327 -8.43 8.07 -1.35
CA SER A 327 -7.95 7.64 -2.66
C SER A 327 -7.36 6.23 -2.60
N VAL A 328 -7.56 5.49 -3.70
CA VAL A 328 -6.82 4.27 -4.03
C VAL A 328 -5.76 4.67 -5.06
N VAL A 329 -4.49 4.56 -4.70
CA VAL A 329 -3.36 4.95 -5.56
C VAL A 329 -2.71 3.69 -6.11
N TYR A 330 -2.73 3.54 -7.42
CA TYR A 330 -2.14 2.39 -8.10
C TYR A 330 -0.63 2.56 -8.26
N VAL A 331 0.12 1.54 -7.83
CA VAL A 331 1.57 1.43 -7.99
C VAL A 331 1.86 0.02 -8.54
N ASP A 332 1.63 -0.17 -9.83
CA ASP A 332 1.58 -1.47 -10.48
C ASP A 332 2.11 -1.44 -11.93
N ASN A 333 2.98 -0.49 -12.24
CA ASN A 333 3.49 -0.26 -13.60
C ASN A 333 2.40 0.04 -14.63
N GLY A 334 1.18 0.44 -14.19
CA GLY A 334 0.03 0.75 -15.03
C GLY A 334 -0.81 -0.48 -15.39
N LEU A 335 -0.57 -1.64 -14.81
CA LEU A 335 -1.34 -2.86 -15.10
C LEU A 335 -2.85 -2.67 -14.89
N ASN A 336 -3.26 -1.85 -13.93
CA ASN A 336 -4.66 -1.57 -13.63
C ASN A 336 -5.40 -0.93 -14.83
N THR A 337 -4.70 -0.22 -15.72
CA THR A 337 -5.28 0.45 -16.88
C THR A 337 -5.50 -0.48 -18.08
N MET A 338 -4.89 -1.66 -18.03
CA MET A 338 -4.93 -2.61 -19.14
C MET A 338 -6.26 -3.37 -19.20
N GLY A 339 -6.81 -3.44 -20.41
CA GLY A 339 -7.87 -4.37 -20.76
C GLY A 339 -7.28 -5.72 -21.22
N LEU A 340 -7.80 -6.24 -22.36
CA LEU A 340 -7.22 -7.40 -23.01
C LEU A 340 -5.93 -6.99 -23.74
N ALA A 341 -4.78 -7.48 -23.30
CA ALA A 341 -3.50 -7.27 -23.94
C ALA A 341 -3.37 -8.19 -25.18
N ILE A 342 -3.84 -7.72 -26.32
CA ILE A 342 -3.84 -8.50 -27.58
C ILE A 342 -2.41 -8.78 -28.05
N ASP A 343 -1.46 -7.91 -27.74
CA ASP A 343 -0.03 -8.02 -28.05
C ASP A 343 0.77 -8.79 -27.01
N SER A 344 0.09 -9.36 -26.01
CA SER A 344 0.75 -10.14 -24.95
C SER A 344 1.50 -11.34 -25.52
N ARG A 345 2.73 -11.51 -25.07
CA ARG A 345 3.53 -12.71 -25.38
C ARG A 345 2.84 -14.02 -24.95
N SER A 346 1.96 -13.95 -23.96
CA SER A 346 1.18 -15.11 -23.51
C SER A 346 0.10 -15.55 -24.53
N LEU A 347 -0.26 -14.68 -25.47
CA LEU A 347 -1.19 -14.95 -26.56
C LEU A 347 -0.45 -15.30 -27.88
N ALA A 348 0.86 -15.10 -27.95
CA ALA A 348 1.66 -15.55 -29.08
C ALA A 348 1.56 -17.07 -29.13
N THR A 349 0.89 -17.59 -30.14
CA THR A 349 0.86 -19.02 -30.45
C THR A 349 2.27 -19.52 -30.55
N GLN A 350 2.60 -20.56 -29.81
CA GLN A 350 3.83 -21.34 -30.05
C GLN A 350 3.67 -21.94 -31.46
N ASN A 351 4.25 -21.24 -32.44
CA ASN A 351 4.46 -21.79 -33.78
C ASN A 351 5.72 -22.63 -33.78
#